data_241a450b87d3a2fa4458be8f5033cc9e
#
_entry.id   241a450b87d3a2fa4458be8f5033cc9e
#
_cell.length_a   1.000
_cell.length_b   1.000
_cell.length_c   1.000
_cell.angle_alpha   90.00
_cell.angle_beta   90.00
_cell.angle_gamma   90.00
#
_symmetry.space_group_name_H-M   'P 1'
#
loop_
_entity.id
_entity.type
_entity.pdbx_description
1 polymer ?
#
loop_
_entity_poly.entity_id
_entity_poly.type
_entity_poly.pdbx_seq_one_letter_code
_entity_poly.pdbx_strand_id
1 'polypeptide(L)'
;MQHKQYESLDIFREAVEDLIECIQKECGTLDLQPLFFRLTLDTTTAFLFGESVRSLVTPEAAGEGTFATAFNTAQRWVTNRYRLLDFYWLVDGPEFRQACRDVHYFADQIIDRSLSPAQGDNEVTGRHVFLDSIAKGTQDRAALRGQIINLLTAGRDTTACLLSWAL
;
A
#
# COMPACT_ATOMS: atom_id res chain seq x y z
N MET A 1 -21.42 8.61 -14.78
CA MET A 1 -20.98 7.51 -13.88
C MET A 1 -20.12 6.46 -14.56
N GLN A 2 -20.31 6.14 -15.83
CA GLN A 2 -19.54 5.07 -16.53
C GLN A 2 -18.05 5.41 -16.78
N HIS A 3 -17.68 6.66 -17.03
CA HIS A 3 -16.27 7.05 -17.32
C HIS A 3 -15.30 6.76 -16.16
N LYS A 4 -15.74 6.92 -14.90
CA LYS A 4 -14.90 6.66 -13.71
C LYS A 4 -14.60 5.17 -13.47
N GLN A 5 -15.38 4.25 -14.01
CA GLN A 5 -15.16 2.81 -13.87
C GLN A 5 -14.08 2.30 -14.83
N TYR A 6 -13.90 2.90 -15.99
CA TYR A 6 -12.87 2.50 -16.96
C TYR A 6 -11.47 2.89 -16.49
N GLU A 7 -11.30 4.06 -15.87
CA GLU A 7 -10.01 4.48 -15.31
C GLU A 7 -9.52 3.54 -14.20
N SER A 8 -10.44 3.01 -13.37
CA SER A 8 -10.07 2.00 -12.36
C SER A 8 -9.63 0.67 -12.97
N LEU A 9 -10.21 0.26 -14.11
CA LEU A 9 -9.81 -0.99 -14.78
C LEU A 9 -8.41 -0.90 -15.39
N ASP A 10 -8.01 0.27 -15.88
CA ASP A 10 -6.67 0.46 -16.46
C ASP A 10 -5.57 0.36 -15.39
N ILE A 11 -5.83 0.85 -14.17
CA ILE A 11 -4.93 0.69 -13.01
C ILE A 11 -4.70 -0.80 -12.72
N PHE A 12 -5.78 -1.58 -12.67
CA PHE A 12 -5.67 -3.03 -12.43
C PHE A 12 -4.95 -3.75 -13.58
N ARG A 13 -5.19 -3.31 -14.83
CA ARG A 13 -4.55 -3.90 -16.00
C ARG A 13 -3.05 -3.74 -15.95
N GLU A 14 -2.54 -2.53 -15.70
CA GLU A 14 -1.11 -2.25 -15.60
C GLU A 14 -0.45 -3.15 -14.54
N ALA A 15 -1.01 -3.21 -13.34
CA ALA A 15 -0.45 -4.03 -12.26
C ALA A 15 -0.50 -5.54 -12.56
N VAL A 16 -1.54 -6.02 -13.28
CA VAL A 16 -1.63 -7.42 -13.70
C VAL A 16 -0.63 -7.73 -14.81
N GLU A 17 -0.40 -6.82 -15.74
CA GLU A 17 0.64 -6.97 -16.77
C GLU A 17 2.03 -7.05 -16.14
N ASP A 18 2.34 -6.20 -15.17
CA ASP A 18 3.58 -6.26 -14.39
C ASP A 18 3.73 -7.60 -13.65
N LEU A 19 2.64 -8.13 -13.06
CA LEU A 19 2.64 -9.45 -12.42
C LEU A 19 2.95 -10.56 -13.43
N ILE A 20 2.29 -10.55 -14.59
CA ILE A 20 2.50 -11.56 -15.64
C ILE A 20 3.96 -11.52 -16.11
N GLU A 21 4.52 -10.33 -16.29
CA GLU A 21 5.92 -10.17 -16.66
C GLU A 21 6.88 -10.73 -15.59
N CYS A 22 6.59 -10.52 -14.29
CA CYS A 22 7.35 -11.13 -13.20
C CYS A 22 7.31 -12.66 -13.26
N ILE A 23 6.11 -13.24 -13.48
CA ILE A 23 5.94 -14.70 -13.56
C ILE A 23 6.71 -15.27 -14.77
N GLN A 24 6.69 -14.57 -15.91
CA GLN A 24 7.36 -15.05 -17.13
C GLN A 24 8.90 -15.02 -17.03
N LYS A 25 9.46 -14.15 -16.18
CA LYS A 25 10.92 -14.06 -15.96
C LYS A 25 11.46 -15.19 -15.08
N GLU A 26 10.62 -15.83 -14.30
CA GLU A 26 11.00 -16.91 -13.40
C GLU A 26 10.89 -18.26 -14.11
N CYS A 27 11.97 -19.08 -14.00
CA CYS A 27 11.99 -20.43 -14.54
C CYS A 27 11.85 -21.43 -13.41
N GLY A 28 10.76 -22.22 -13.37
CA GLY A 28 10.55 -23.29 -12.40
C GLY A 28 9.33 -23.10 -11.50
N THR A 29 9.41 -23.62 -10.28
CA THR A 29 8.33 -23.48 -9.29
C THR A 29 8.42 -22.12 -8.64
N LEU A 30 7.34 -21.34 -8.72
CA LEU A 30 7.23 -19.99 -8.21
C LEU A 30 6.26 -19.94 -7.03
N ASP A 31 6.66 -19.27 -5.95
CA ASP A 31 5.75 -18.89 -4.88
C ASP A 31 4.99 -17.60 -5.28
N LEU A 32 3.70 -17.75 -5.58
CA LEU A 32 2.85 -16.64 -6.01
C LEU A 32 2.39 -15.74 -4.86
N GLN A 33 2.43 -16.22 -3.61
CA GLN A 33 1.92 -15.46 -2.48
C GLN A 33 2.63 -14.11 -2.32
N PRO A 34 3.97 -14.00 -2.33
CA PRO A 34 4.65 -12.70 -2.26
C PRO A 34 4.28 -11.76 -3.41
N LEU A 35 4.08 -12.31 -4.61
CA LEU A 35 3.70 -11.52 -5.78
C LEU A 35 2.28 -10.98 -5.66
N PHE A 36 1.33 -11.73 -5.09
CA PHE A 36 -0.01 -11.25 -4.82
C PHE A 36 -0.02 -10.13 -3.78
N PHE A 37 0.84 -10.18 -2.76
CA PHE A 37 1.00 -9.07 -1.83
C PHE A 37 1.56 -7.81 -2.47
N ARG A 38 2.46 -7.94 -3.45
CA ARG A 38 2.96 -6.81 -4.26
C ARG A 38 1.87 -6.27 -5.20
N LEU A 39 1.18 -7.15 -5.92
CA LEU A 39 0.06 -6.78 -6.80
C LEU A 39 -1.00 -5.97 -6.04
N THR A 40 -1.44 -6.47 -4.88
CA THR A 40 -2.47 -5.80 -4.09
C THR A 40 -1.99 -4.51 -3.45
N LEU A 41 -0.71 -4.39 -3.12
CA LEU A 41 -0.11 -3.13 -2.69
C LEU A 41 -0.13 -2.10 -3.81
N ASP A 42 0.34 -2.49 -5.02
CA ASP A 42 0.42 -1.61 -6.17
C ASP A 42 -0.97 -1.12 -6.61
N THR A 43 -1.94 -2.02 -6.69
CA THR A 43 -3.32 -1.66 -7.04
C THR A 43 -3.99 -0.81 -5.96
N THR A 44 -3.76 -1.10 -4.67
CA THR A 44 -4.36 -0.32 -3.57
C THR A 44 -3.77 1.08 -3.51
N THR A 45 -2.46 1.24 -3.67
CA THR A 45 -1.82 2.56 -3.68
C THR A 45 -2.24 3.37 -4.89
N ALA A 46 -2.29 2.77 -6.07
CA ALA A 46 -2.77 3.43 -7.28
C ALA A 46 -4.23 3.89 -7.14
N PHE A 47 -5.09 3.05 -6.57
CA PHE A 47 -6.50 3.36 -6.37
C PHE A 47 -6.73 4.45 -5.32
N LEU A 48 -6.05 4.37 -4.18
CA LEU A 48 -6.24 5.30 -3.06
C LEU A 48 -5.53 6.64 -3.28
N PHE A 49 -4.34 6.62 -3.86
CA PHE A 49 -3.44 7.78 -3.95
C PHE A 49 -3.23 8.27 -5.37
N GLY A 50 -3.78 7.56 -6.35
CA GLY A 50 -3.62 7.87 -7.76
C GLY A 50 -2.24 7.52 -8.35
N GLU A 51 -1.35 6.94 -7.54
CA GLU A 51 0.01 6.57 -7.93
C GLU A 51 0.39 5.21 -7.33
N SER A 52 0.80 4.26 -8.18
CA SER A 52 1.28 2.95 -7.73
C SER A 52 2.70 3.06 -7.16
N VAL A 53 2.99 2.33 -6.08
CA VAL A 53 4.37 2.17 -5.60
C VAL A 53 5.20 1.24 -6.49
N ARG A 54 4.60 0.59 -7.49
CA ARG A 54 5.23 -0.29 -8.48
C ARG A 54 6.18 -1.32 -7.85
N SER A 55 5.75 -1.91 -6.75
CA SER A 55 6.56 -2.87 -5.99
C SER A 55 6.86 -4.17 -6.76
N LEU A 56 6.09 -4.48 -7.81
CA LEU A 56 6.34 -5.61 -8.71
C LEU A 56 7.57 -5.38 -9.60
N VAL A 57 7.78 -4.15 -10.05
CA VAL A 57 8.81 -3.81 -11.05
C VAL A 57 10.06 -3.25 -10.40
N THR A 58 9.92 -2.55 -9.28
CA THR A 58 11.03 -1.87 -8.61
C THR A 58 11.83 -2.85 -7.75
N PRO A 59 13.16 -3.00 -7.96
CA PRO A 59 14.00 -3.83 -7.12
C PRO A 59 13.94 -3.37 -5.66
N GLU A 60 14.03 -4.29 -4.71
CA GLU A 60 13.97 -4.01 -3.26
C GLU A 60 14.99 -2.95 -2.77
N ALA A 61 16.03 -2.66 -3.57
CA ALA A 61 17.04 -1.64 -3.27
C ALA A 61 16.59 -0.19 -3.51
N ALA A 62 15.46 0.05 -4.16
CA ALA A 62 15.00 1.38 -4.54
C ALA A 62 13.90 1.90 -3.63
N GLY A 63 14.16 2.16 -2.36
CA GLY A 63 13.30 2.94 -1.45
C GLY A 63 11.85 2.45 -1.23
N GLU A 64 11.17 2.05 -2.27
CA GLU A 64 9.77 1.59 -2.25
C GLU A 64 9.64 0.12 -1.82
N GLY A 65 10.63 -0.72 -2.10
CA GLY A 65 10.78 -2.04 -1.49
C GLY A 65 10.91 -1.96 0.03
N THR A 66 11.47 -0.88 0.53
CA THR A 66 11.60 -0.60 1.96
C THR A 66 10.24 -0.45 2.64
N PHE A 67 9.25 0.20 1.99
CA PHE A 67 7.91 0.32 2.55
C PHE A 67 7.23 -1.04 2.70
N ALA A 68 7.24 -1.89 1.66
CA ALA A 68 6.63 -3.22 1.73
C ALA A 68 7.27 -4.08 2.84
N THR A 69 8.59 -4.05 2.95
CA THR A 69 9.34 -4.76 4.00
C THR A 69 9.04 -4.20 5.39
N ALA A 70 9.03 -2.89 5.54
CA ALA A 70 8.71 -2.22 6.80
C ALA A 70 7.26 -2.52 7.23
N PHE A 71 6.32 -2.48 6.29
CA PHE A 71 4.92 -2.78 6.52
C PHE A 71 4.73 -4.24 6.99
N ASN A 72 5.33 -5.21 6.30
CA ASN A 72 5.31 -6.62 6.71
C ASN A 72 5.93 -6.83 8.10
N THR A 73 7.07 -6.20 8.36
CA THR A 73 7.74 -6.26 9.66
C THR A 73 6.86 -5.68 10.75
N ALA A 74 6.30 -4.49 10.56
CA ALA A 74 5.39 -3.87 11.53
C ALA A 74 4.18 -4.77 11.82
N GLN A 75 3.54 -5.34 10.79
CA GLN A 75 2.40 -6.25 10.95
C GLN A 75 2.76 -7.52 11.74
N ARG A 76 3.92 -8.14 11.45
CA ARG A 76 4.41 -9.31 12.20
C ARG A 76 4.56 -9.00 13.69
N TRP A 77 5.14 -7.85 14.03
CA TRP A 77 5.28 -7.41 15.41
C TRP A 77 3.94 -7.10 16.07
N VAL A 78 3.03 -6.42 15.37
CA VAL A 78 1.66 -6.14 15.86
C VAL A 78 0.91 -7.43 16.14
N THR A 79 1.00 -8.43 15.25
CA THR A 79 0.37 -9.74 15.45
C THR A 79 0.91 -10.43 16.70
N ASN A 80 2.22 -10.39 16.93
CA ASN A 80 2.83 -10.97 18.13
C ASN A 80 2.39 -10.22 19.39
N ARG A 81 2.30 -8.90 19.36
CA ARG A 81 1.78 -8.08 20.46
C ARG A 81 0.32 -8.41 20.77
N TYR A 82 -0.51 -8.57 19.73
CA TYR A 82 -1.91 -8.95 19.88
C TYR A 82 -2.10 -10.30 20.56
N ARG A 83 -1.22 -11.28 20.25
CA ARG A 83 -1.27 -12.61 20.89
C ARG A 83 -0.95 -12.58 22.39
N LEU A 84 -0.20 -11.59 22.85
CA LEU A 84 0.18 -11.43 24.27
C LEU A 84 -0.85 -10.64 25.07
N LEU A 85 -1.88 -10.10 24.45
CA LEU A 85 -2.95 -9.33 25.10
C LEU A 85 -2.38 -8.27 26.08
N ASP A 86 -2.63 -8.44 27.37
CA ASP A 86 -2.18 -7.50 28.42
C ASP A 86 -0.66 -7.39 28.57
N PHE A 87 0.09 -8.35 28.03
CA PHE A 87 1.56 -8.37 28.07
C PHE A 87 2.21 -7.87 26.77
N TYR A 88 1.46 -7.17 25.89
CA TYR A 88 1.93 -6.68 24.58
C TYR A 88 3.21 -5.83 24.68
N TRP A 89 3.44 -5.16 25.79
CA TRP A 89 4.60 -4.30 26.02
C TRP A 89 5.94 -5.06 26.13
N LEU A 90 5.90 -6.39 26.39
CA LEU A 90 7.10 -7.25 26.40
C LEU A 90 7.64 -7.47 24.99
N VAL A 91 6.79 -7.32 23.97
CA VAL A 91 7.18 -7.45 22.57
C VAL A 91 7.41 -6.06 22.00
N ASP A 92 8.63 -5.57 22.17
CA ASP A 92 9.11 -4.30 21.63
C ASP A 92 10.58 -4.43 21.23
N GLY A 93 11.00 -3.75 20.18
CA GLY A 93 12.36 -3.79 19.70
C GLY A 93 12.71 -2.67 18.73
N PRO A 94 14.00 -2.43 18.50
CA PRO A 94 14.44 -1.39 17.57
C PRO A 94 13.95 -1.63 16.14
N GLU A 95 13.88 -2.88 15.70
CA GLU A 95 13.36 -3.27 14.39
C GLU A 95 11.89 -2.85 14.23
N PHE A 96 11.05 -3.14 15.23
CA PHE A 96 9.65 -2.73 15.22
C PHE A 96 9.48 -1.23 15.16
N ARG A 97 10.22 -0.51 15.99
CA ARG A 97 10.16 0.96 16.05
C ARG A 97 10.64 1.59 14.74
N GLN A 98 11.65 1.00 14.09
CA GLN A 98 12.11 1.45 12.79
C GLN A 98 11.05 1.20 11.73
N ALA A 99 10.51 -0.02 11.65
CA ALA A 99 9.45 -0.36 10.71
C ALA A 99 8.22 0.55 10.85
N CYS A 100 7.80 0.87 12.08
CA CYS A 100 6.72 1.83 12.31
C CYS A 100 7.06 3.23 11.81
N ARG A 101 8.31 3.71 12.01
CA ARG A 101 8.73 5.02 11.49
C ARG A 101 8.69 5.07 9.98
N ASP A 102 9.16 4.02 9.32
CA ASP A 102 9.20 3.95 7.85
C ASP A 102 7.78 3.92 7.26
N VAL A 103 6.86 3.16 7.87
CA VAL A 103 5.44 3.13 7.49
C VAL A 103 4.78 4.50 7.71
N HIS A 104 5.04 5.15 8.85
CA HIS A 104 4.51 6.49 9.11
C HIS A 104 5.07 7.54 8.15
N TYR A 105 6.37 7.47 7.86
CA TYR A 105 7.02 8.36 6.91
C TYR A 105 6.41 8.26 5.51
N PHE A 106 6.17 7.04 5.04
CA PHE A 106 5.49 6.82 3.77
C PHE A 106 4.07 7.42 3.74
N ALA A 107 3.28 7.17 4.79
CA ALA A 107 1.93 7.74 4.89
C ALA A 107 1.97 9.28 4.96
N ASP A 108 2.94 9.85 5.66
CA ASP A 108 3.12 11.30 5.74
C ASP A 108 3.50 11.92 4.39
N GLN A 109 4.35 11.26 3.61
CA GLN A 109 4.68 11.70 2.24
C GLN A 109 3.44 11.76 1.34
N ILE A 110 2.56 10.75 1.45
CA ILE A 110 1.30 10.74 0.69
C ILE A 110 0.41 11.91 1.10
N ILE A 111 0.29 12.17 2.42
CA ILE A 111 -0.48 13.29 2.94
C ILE A 111 0.09 14.62 2.42
N ASP A 112 1.41 14.81 2.48
CA ASP A 112 2.07 16.04 2.01
C ASP A 112 1.87 16.28 0.52
N ARG A 113 1.98 15.24 -0.31
CA ARG A 113 1.70 15.33 -1.75
C ARG A 113 0.25 15.72 -2.02
N SER A 114 -0.71 15.17 -1.26
CA SER A 114 -2.13 15.43 -1.43
C SER A 114 -2.55 16.83 -0.95
N LEU A 115 -1.87 17.35 0.06
CA LEU A 115 -2.15 18.69 0.62
C LEU A 115 -1.37 19.80 -0.10
N SER A 116 -0.36 19.46 -0.91
CA SER A 116 0.38 20.45 -1.71
C SER A 116 -0.51 20.95 -2.83
N PRO A 117 -0.73 22.26 -2.96
CA PRO A 117 -1.48 22.82 -4.08
C PRO A 117 -0.73 22.48 -5.36
N ALA A 118 -1.39 21.76 -6.28
CA ALA A 118 -0.83 21.46 -7.59
C ALA A 118 -0.44 22.76 -8.30
N GLN A 119 0.85 22.98 -8.49
CA GLN A 119 1.33 23.98 -9.42
C GLN A 119 1.12 23.45 -10.85
N GLY A 120 0.11 23.93 -11.51
CA GLY A 120 -0.10 23.73 -12.93
C GLY A 120 -1.48 23.19 -13.26
N ASP A 121 -2.23 24.04 -13.97
CA ASP A 121 -3.41 23.71 -14.75
C ASP A 121 -3.13 22.49 -15.65
N ASN A 122 -3.57 21.32 -15.23
CA ASN A 122 -3.94 20.26 -16.13
C ASN A 122 -4.94 19.36 -15.40
N GLU A 123 -6.08 19.17 -16.02
CA GLU A 123 -7.23 18.34 -15.71
C GLU A 123 -7.03 17.38 -14.54
N VAL A 124 -7.65 17.72 -13.42
CA VAL A 124 -7.78 16.85 -12.24
C VAL A 124 -8.60 15.63 -12.68
N THR A 125 -7.94 14.71 -13.33
CA THR A 125 -8.43 13.34 -13.49
C THR A 125 -8.71 12.81 -12.11
N GLY A 126 -9.84 12.17 -11.90
CA GLY A 126 -10.43 11.74 -10.63
C GLY A 126 -9.57 10.94 -9.63
N ARG A 127 -8.25 11.03 -9.74
CA ARG A 127 -7.24 10.25 -9.01
C ARG A 127 -7.10 10.59 -7.52
N HIS A 128 -7.45 11.81 -7.11
CA HIS A 128 -7.29 12.25 -5.72
C HIS A 128 -8.60 12.30 -4.93
N VAL A 129 -9.71 11.84 -5.50
CA VAL A 129 -11.05 12.02 -4.93
C VAL A 129 -11.18 11.41 -3.53
N PHE A 130 -10.46 10.32 -3.26
CA PHE A 130 -10.58 9.63 -1.97
C PHE A 130 -9.83 10.37 -0.86
N LEU A 131 -8.56 10.73 -1.10
CA LEU A 131 -7.76 11.48 -0.13
C LEU A 131 -8.32 12.87 0.13
N ASP A 132 -8.77 13.56 -0.93
CA ASP A 132 -9.46 14.86 -0.81
C ASP A 132 -10.73 14.75 0.02
N SER A 133 -11.46 13.65 -0.12
CA SER A 133 -12.68 13.43 0.66
C SER A 133 -12.39 13.23 2.14
N ILE A 134 -11.32 12.50 2.47
CA ILE A 134 -10.90 12.27 3.87
C ILE A 134 -10.29 13.54 4.45
N ALA A 135 -9.44 14.24 3.70
CA ALA A 135 -8.79 15.48 4.13
C ALA A 135 -9.80 16.61 4.40
N LYS A 136 -10.93 16.61 3.71
CA LYS A 136 -12.05 17.53 4.00
C LYS A 136 -12.76 17.20 5.32
N GLY A 137 -12.72 15.94 5.75
CA GLY A 137 -13.37 15.47 6.97
C GLY A 137 -12.57 15.67 8.24
N THR A 138 -11.24 15.77 8.16
CA THR A 138 -10.38 15.99 9.33
C THR A 138 -9.08 16.68 8.93
N GLN A 139 -8.65 17.63 9.77
CA GLN A 139 -7.34 18.28 9.64
C GLN A 139 -6.27 17.65 10.55
N ASP A 140 -6.65 16.66 11.34
CA ASP A 140 -5.71 15.93 12.19
C ASP A 140 -4.85 14.99 11.36
N ARG A 141 -3.57 15.31 11.22
CA ARG A 141 -2.59 14.54 10.49
C ARG A 141 -2.42 13.12 11.02
N ALA A 142 -2.52 12.93 12.34
CA ALA A 142 -2.41 11.61 12.94
C ALA A 142 -3.61 10.73 12.61
N ALA A 143 -4.81 11.30 12.59
CA ALA A 143 -6.02 10.61 12.16
C ALA A 143 -5.97 10.23 10.67
N LEU A 144 -5.51 11.15 9.80
CA LEU A 144 -5.32 10.88 8.36
C LEU A 144 -4.34 9.73 8.13
N ARG A 145 -3.19 9.74 8.82
CA ARG A 145 -2.20 8.67 8.76
C ARG A 145 -2.80 7.32 9.16
N GLY A 146 -3.55 7.29 10.28
CA GLY A 146 -4.22 6.08 10.74
C GLY A 146 -5.22 5.54 9.73
N GLN A 147 -5.99 6.39 9.07
CA GLN A 147 -6.94 5.99 8.03
C GLN A 147 -6.23 5.43 6.79
N ILE A 148 -5.15 6.05 6.34
CA ILE A 148 -4.34 5.58 5.22
C ILE A 148 -3.79 4.18 5.50
N ILE A 149 -3.19 3.97 6.67
CA ILE A 149 -2.62 2.67 7.07
C ILE A 149 -3.71 1.61 7.17
N ASN A 150 -4.88 1.93 7.74
CA ASN A 150 -6.01 1.00 7.82
C ASN A 150 -6.51 0.57 6.43
N LEU A 151 -6.61 1.50 5.50
CA LEU A 151 -7.05 1.21 4.14
C LEU A 151 -6.03 0.39 3.35
N LEU A 152 -4.74 0.68 3.50
CA LEU A 152 -3.68 -0.12 2.93
C LEU A 152 -3.73 -1.56 3.47
N THR A 153 -3.89 -1.72 4.77
CA THR A 153 -4.02 -3.04 5.39
C THR A 153 -5.24 -3.80 4.87
N ALA A 154 -6.39 -3.14 4.82
CA ALA A 154 -7.63 -3.75 4.36
C ALA A 154 -7.58 -4.15 2.87
N GLY A 155 -7.06 -3.30 2.00
CA GLY A 155 -7.03 -3.54 0.55
C GLY A 155 -5.97 -4.57 0.14
N ARG A 156 -4.82 -4.55 0.82
CA ARG A 156 -3.68 -5.41 0.48
C ARG A 156 -3.88 -6.84 0.96
N ASP A 157 -4.02 -7.04 2.26
CA ASP A 157 -3.87 -8.36 2.87
C ASP A 157 -5.05 -9.29 2.56
N THR A 158 -6.27 -8.78 2.63
CA THR A 158 -7.46 -9.61 2.40
C THR A 158 -7.52 -10.14 0.97
N THR A 159 -7.22 -9.29 -0.01
CA THR A 159 -7.25 -9.66 -1.43
C THR A 159 -6.08 -10.58 -1.79
N ALA A 160 -4.87 -10.31 -1.29
CA ALA A 160 -3.71 -11.17 -1.52
C ALA A 160 -3.92 -12.57 -0.93
N CYS A 161 -4.46 -12.65 0.30
CA CYS A 161 -4.81 -13.93 0.91
C CYS A 161 -5.87 -14.69 0.10
N LEU A 162 -6.91 -14.00 -0.34
CA LEU A 162 -7.96 -14.63 -1.17
C LEU A 162 -7.36 -15.20 -2.46
N LEU A 163 -6.53 -14.45 -3.16
CA LEU A 163 -5.86 -14.92 -4.38
C LEU A 163 -4.96 -16.13 -4.11
N SER A 164 -4.23 -16.12 -3.00
CA SER A 164 -3.35 -17.22 -2.60
C SER A 164 -4.12 -18.52 -2.26
N TRP A 165 -5.37 -18.42 -1.82
CA TRP A 165 -6.22 -19.58 -1.52
C TRP A 165 -7.04 -20.04 -2.71
N ALA A 166 -7.24 -19.19 -3.72
CA ALA A 166 -8.01 -19.50 -4.91
C ALA A 166 -7.22 -20.30 -5.95
N LEU A 167 -5.88 -20.30 -5.88
CA LEU A 167 -4.97 -21.04 -6.72
C LEU A 167 -4.36 -22.24 -6.01
#